data_8d53bfa0e44d98e375eb25b6a4bccc33
#
_entry.id   8d53bfa0e44d98e375eb25b6a4bccc33
#
_cell.length_a   1.000
_cell.length_b   1.000
_cell.length_c   1.000
_cell.angle_alpha   90.00
_cell.angle_beta   90.00
_cell.angle_gamma   90.00
#
_symmetry.space_group_name_H-M   'P 1'
#
loop_
_entity.id
_entity.type
_entity.pdbx_description
1 polymer ?
#
loop_
_entity_poly.entity_id
_entity_poly.type
_entity_poly.pdbx_seq_one_letter_code
_entity_poly.pdbx_strand_id
1 'polypeptide(L)'
;CFGTVPVYQAAAECLRENGTLKKLTANRIFDAIRSHINDGVDFLTIHCGVTRRVVETLDTTGRVLGIVSRGGAIMAAYIRRHHCENPLFERFDELLDMCREYDVTLSLGDGLRPGCIDDAMDPAQVEELNTLAMLARRCLDKGVQVMIEGPGHVPIHQIDAQIKLQKELCRGAPFYVLGPLVTDVAPGYDHITSAIGGAIAGAAGADFLCYVTPAEHLRLPNAEDVRIGVTASRISAHAADIAKGIPGARDWDTAISRARFNKDWQKQIQLSIDPGRADNMRSQVQPEDAEVCSMCGSYCALKMDQQF
;
A
#
# COMPACT_ATOMS: atom_id res chain seq x y z
N CYS A 1 -11.95 9.10 -5.70
CA CYS A 1 -11.41 9.30 -4.36
C CYS A 1 -9.99 9.85 -4.47
N PHE A 2 -9.72 10.99 -3.88
CA PHE A 2 -8.44 11.70 -3.96
C PHE A 2 -7.91 12.01 -2.55
N GLY A 3 -6.67 11.57 -2.26
CA GLY A 3 -6.04 11.78 -0.97
C GLY A 3 -4.68 12.44 -1.08
N THR A 4 -4.25 13.10 0.00
CA THR A 4 -2.99 13.84 0.05
C THR A 4 -2.26 13.65 1.37
N VAL A 5 -0.98 14.09 1.39
CA VAL A 5 -0.09 14.04 2.56
C VAL A 5 0.36 15.46 2.92
N PRO A 6 -0.41 16.22 3.70
CA PRO A 6 -0.18 17.67 3.92
C PRO A 6 1.20 18.01 4.50
N VAL A 7 1.76 17.14 5.32
CA VAL A 7 3.09 17.37 5.91
C VAL A 7 4.19 17.51 4.86
N TYR A 8 4.01 16.93 3.66
CA TYR A 8 4.97 17.09 2.56
C TYR A 8 4.95 18.50 1.99
N GLN A 9 3.77 19.09 1.83
CA GLN A 9 3.64 20.49 1.41
C GLN A 9 4.25 21.42 2.45
N ALA A 10 3.87 21.29 3.72
CA ALA A 10 4.40 22.10 4.81
C ALA A 10 5.94 22.05 4.87
N ALA A 11 6.52 20.86 4.69
CA ALA A 11 7.97 20.66 4.68
C ALA A 11 8.62 21.29 3.43
N ALA A 12 8.04 21.07 2.24
CA ALA A 12 8.56 21.62 0.98
C ALA A 12 8.55 23.16 0.98
N GLU A 13 7.48 23.77 1.47
CA GLU A 13 7.37 25.23 1.62
C GLU A 13 8.38 25.75 2.62
N CYS A 14 8.52 25.09 3.79
CA CYS A 14 9.51 25.45 4.78
C CYS A 14 10.94 25.41 4.23
N LEU A 15 11.27 24.37 3.45
CA LEU A 15 12.58 24.25 2.79
C LEU A 15 12.79 25.37 1.75
N ARG A 16 11.80 25.65 0.91
CA ARG A 16 11.88 26.67 -0.13
C ARG A 16 12.10 28.08 0.46
N GLU A 17 11.42 28.41 1.55
CA GLU A 17 11.48 29.72 2.18
C GLU A 17 12.71 29.91 3.07
N ASN A 18 13.14 28.85 3.74
CA ASN A 18 14.12 28.95 4.82
C ASN A 18 15.41 28.16 4.59
N GLY A 19 15.46 27.33 3.53
CA GLY A 19 16.60 26.43 3.27
C GLY A 19 16.77 25.31 4.30
N THR A 20 15.80 25.15 5.24
CA THR A 20 15.92 24.19 6.34
C THR A 20 14.54 23.83 6.92
N LEU A 21 14.37 22.58 7.37
CA LEU A 21 13.20 22.13 8.15
C LEU A 21 13.24 22.58 9.62
N LYS A 22 14.33 23.16 10.09
CA LYS A 22 14.45 23.64 11.50
C LYS A 22 13.42 24.69 11.89
N LYS A 23 12.81 25.34 10.90
CA LYS A 23 11.77 26.36 11.08
C LYS A 23 10.34 25.83 10.81
N LEU A 24 10.17 24.54 10.59
CA LEU A 24 8.85 23.94 10.49
C LEU A 24 8.12 24.10 11.82
N THR A 25 6.89 24.59 11.79
CA THR A 25 6.05 24.81 12.98
C THR A 25 4.77 23.98 12.91
N ALA A 26 4.17 23.70 14.07
CA ALA A 26 2.87 23.03 14.15
C ALA A 26 1.79 23.76 13.35
N ASN A 27 1.73 25.09 13.46
CA ASN A 27 0.72 25.88 12.72
C ASN A 27 0.88 25.73 11.21
N ARG A 28 2.11 25.76 10.67
CA ARG A 28 2.33 25.54 9.24
C ARG A 28 1.82 24.16 8.78
N ILE A 29 1.99 23.11 9.59
CA ILE A 29 1.45 21.78 9.27
C ILE A 29 -0.08 21.82 9.24
N PHE A 30 -0.72 22.45 10.23
CA PHE A 30 -2.17 22.57 10.28
C PHE A 30 -2.74 23.50 9.21
N ASP A 31 -2.02 24.55 8.82
CA ASP A 31 -2.41 25.42 7.69
C ASP A 31 -2.40 24.63 6.34
N ALA A 32 -1.40 23.77 6.14
CA ALA A 32 -1.39 22.87 4.98
C ALA A 32 -2.56 21.86 5.01
N ILE A 33 -2.90 21.31 6.18
CA ILE A 33 -4.07 20.44 6.35
C ILE A 33 -5.35 21.18 5.97
N ARG A 34 -5.57 22.39 6.49
CA ARG A 34 -6.74 23.22 6.15
C ARG A 34 -6.81 23.53 4.66
N SER A 35 -5.67 23.85 4.04
CA SER A 35 -5.61 24.10 2.60
C SER A 35 -6.08 22.89 1.80
N HIS A 36 -5.57 21.69 2.12
CA HIS A 36 -5.96 20.46 1.41
C HIS A 36 -7.44 20.12 1.63
N ILE A 37 -7.97 20.31 2.84
CA ILE A 37 -9.40 20.13 3.13
C ILE A 37 -10.24 21.08 2.27
N ASN A 38 -9.86 22.37 2.22
CA ASN A 38 -10.57 23.38 1.42
C ASN A 38 -10.51 23.10 -0.10
N ASP A 39 -9.44 22.43 -0.57
CA ASP A 39 -9.30 21.98 -1.95
C ASP A 39 -10.20 20.75 -2.27
N GLY A 40 -10.87 20.19 -1.26
CA GLY A 40 -11.87 19.12 -1.43
C GLY A 40 -11.29 17.72 -1.53
N VAL A 41 -10.24 17.40 -0.76
CA VAL A 41 -9.71 16.02 -0.68
C VAL A 41 -10.68 15.09 0.03
N ASP A 42 -10.73 13.83 -0.39
CA ASP A 42 -11.57 12.79 0.24
C ASP A 42 -10.89 12.20 1.48
N PHE A 43 -9.55 12.15 1.50
CA PHE A 43 -8.81 11.67 2.67
C PHE A 43 -7.44 12.33 2.83
N LEU A 44 -6.92 12.28 4.05
CA LEU A 44 -5.61 12.82 4.42
C LEU A 44 -4.75 11.74 5.07
N THR A 45 -3.53 11.55 4.57
CA THR A 45 -2.51 10.74 5.27
C THR A 45 -1.80 11.58 6.31
N ILE A 46 -1.92 11.15 7.57
CA ILE A 46 -1.44 11.86 8.76
C ILE A 46 -0.54 10.95 9.60
N HIS A 47 0.74 11.32 9.74
CA HIS A 47 1.73 10.55 10.51
C HIS A 47 1.69 10.90 12.01
N CYS A 48 0.54 10.75 12.62
CA CYS A 48 0.29 11.07 14.03
C CYS A 48 0.75 9.96 15.00
N GLY A 49 1.03 8.74 14.49
CA GLY A 49 1.52 7.62 15.29
C GLY A 49 2.98 7.77 15.74
N VAL A 50 3.76 8.59 15.05
CA VAL A 50 5.16 8.89 15.41
C VAL A 50 5.19 9.83 16.61
N THR A 51 5.05 9.29 17.82
CA THR A 51 5.09 10.05 19.07
C THR A 51 6.52 10.14 19.61
N ARG A 52 6.73 10.99 20.60
CA ARG A 52 8.01 11.05 21.32
C ARG A 52 8.40 9.68 21.88
N ARG A 53 7.46 8.95 22.46
CA ARG A 53 7.67 7.60 22.99
C ARG A 53 8.10 6.61 21.89
N VAL A 54 7.46 6.66 20.72
CA VAL A 54 7.84 5.83 19.57
C VAL A 54 9.27 6.16 19.12
N VAL A 55 9.65 7.44 19.07
CA VAL A 55 11.02 7.85 18.72
C VAL A 55 12.04 7.36 19.76
N GLU A 56 11.73 7.46 21.05
CA GLU A 56 12.57 6.93 22.13
C GLU A 56 12.73 5.40 22.02
N THR A 57 11.67 4.68 21.71
CA THR A 57 11.73 3.23 21.45
C THR A 57 12.61 2.92 20.25
N LEU A 58 12.43 3.65 19.13
CA LEU A 58 13.26 3.50 17.93
C LEU A 58 14.75 3.68 18.22
N ASP A 59 15.11 4.69 19.00
CA ASP A 59 16.51 5.00 19.33
C ASP A 59 17.20 3.86 20.11
N THR A 60 16.43 2.97 20.74
CA THR A 60 16.92 1.79 21.47
C THR A 60 16.77 0.48 20.71
N THR A 61 16.02 0.44 19.63
CA THR A 61 15.68 -0.81 18.90
C THR A 61 16.81 -1.29 17.99
N GLY A 62 17.63 -0.38 17.45
CA GLY A 62 18.76 -0.76 16.59
C GLY A 62 18.33 -1.24 15.19
N ARG A 63 17.36 -0.59 14.56
CA ARG A 63 16.91 -0.90 13.18
C ARG A 63 18.04 -0.83 12.17
N VAL A 64 17.98 -1.71 11.15
CA VAL A 64 18.93 -1.74 10.02
C VAL A 64 18.77 -0.47 9.16
N LEU A 65 17.53 -0.11 8.78
CA LEU A 65 17.27 1.04 7.91
C LEU A 65 16.66 2.26 8.62
N GLY A 66 16.39 2.18 9.93
CA GLY A 66 15.82 3.29 10.69
C GLY A 66 14.42 3.67 10.22
N ILE A 67 14.21 4.92 9.80
CA ILE A 67 12.91 5.43 9.33
C ILE A 67 12.95 5.60 7.81
N VAL A 68 12.16 4.83 7.08
CA VAL A 68 12.06 4.90 5.61
C VAL A 68 10.81 5.66 5.14
N SER A 69 9.84 5.89 6.01
CA SER A 69 8.70 6.76 5.74
C SER A 69 9.13 8.22 5.73
N ARG A 70 8.86 8.93 4.62
CA ARG A 70 9.19 10.36 4.53
C ARG A 70 8.45 11.19 5.59
N GLY A 71 7.15 10.93 5.77
CA GLY A 71 6.35 11.62 6.79
C GLY A 71 6.79 11.25 8.20
N GLY A 72 7.09 9.97 8.46
CA GLY A 72 7.67 9.51 9.71
C GLY A 72 8.99 10.20 10.04
N ALA A 73 9.89 10.30 9.06
CA ALA A 73 11.19 10.97 9.22
C ALA A 73 11.04 12.47 9.53
N ILE A 74 10.11 13.16 8.84
CA ILE A 74 9.82 14.58 9.12
C ILE A 74 9.34 14.75 10.56
N MET A 75 8.39 13.93 11.01
CA MET A 75 7.84 14.04 12.38
C MET A 75 8.86 13.65 13.45
N ALA A 76 9.63 12.59 13.24
CA ALA A 76 10.71 12.23 14.17
C ALA A 76 11.78 13.32 14.27
N ALA A 77 12.17 13.92 13.14
CA ALA A 77 13.10 15.05 13.12
C ALA A 77 12.52 16.28 13.84
N TYR A 78 11.22 16.54 13.67
CA TYR A 78 10.51 17.61 14.39
C TYR A 78 10.58 17.40 15.90
N ILE A 79 10.20 16.21 16.38
CA ILE A 79 10.21 15.84 17.80
C ILE A 79 11.63 16.01 18.40
N ARG A 80 12.64 15.42 17.74
CA ARG A 80 14.03 15.52 18.21
C ARG A 80 14.54 16.95 18.24
N ARG A 81 14.18 17.77 17.25
CA ARG A 81 14.64 19.15 17.12
C ARG A 81 14.01 20.08 18.13
N HIS A 82 12.71 19.97 18.35
CA HIS A 82 11.95 20.88 19.20
C HIS A 82 11.80 20.37 20.64
N HIS A 83 12.27 19.14 20.93
CA HIS A 83 12.12 18.48 22.22
C HIS A 83 10.68 18.46 22.74
N CYS A 84 9.72 18.32 21.84
CA CYS A 84 8.29 18.33 22.12
C CYS A 84 7.60 17.10 21.52
N GLU A 85 6.31 16.98 21.71
CA GLU A 85 5.51 15.92 21.11
C GLU A 85 5.21 16.23 19.63
N ASN A 86 4.80 15.21 18.89
CA ASN A 86 4.28 15.33 17.53
C ASN A 86 3.01 16.21 17.54
N PRO A 87 2.98 17.35 16.85
CA PRO A 87 1.82 18.24 16.89
C PRO A 87 0.55 17.57 16.29
N LEU A 88 0.69 16.60 15.38
CA LEU A 88 -0.43 15.84 14.83
C LEU A 88 -1.05 14.87 15.85
N PHE A 89 -0.26 14.43 16.82
CA PHE A 89 -0.72 13.66 17.97
C PHE A 89 -1.29 14.56 19.07
N GLU A 90 -0.56 15.61 19.43
CA GLU A 90 -0.92 16.52 20.52
C GLU A 90 -2.23 17.28 20.24
N ARG A 91 -2.41 17.74 18.99
CA ARG A 91 -3.59 18.48 18.54
C ARG A 91 -4.58 17.59 17.74
N PHE A 92 -4.65 16.30 18.06
CA PHE A 92 -5.45 15.35 17.30
C PHE A 92 -6.96 15.67 17.34
N ASP A 93 -7.47 16.22 18.44
CA ASP A 93 -8.89 16.63 18.53
C ASP A 93 -9.23 17.76 17.54
N GLU A 94 -8.34 18.74 17.35
CA GLU A 94 -8.51 19.78 16.33
C GLU A 94 -8.57 19.19 14.92
N LEU A 95 -7.73 18.17 14.64
CA LEU A 95 -7.75 17.46 13.37
C LEU A 95 -9.08 16.74 13.17
N LEU A 96 -9.57 16.05 14.21
CA LEU A 96 -10.86 15.35 14.16
C LEU A 96 -12.03 16.31 13.90
N ASP A 97 -12.03 17.47 14.56
CA ASP A 97 -13.09 18.47 14.37
C ASP A 97 -13.11 18.97 12.91
N MET A 98 -11.93 19.26 12.32
CA MET A 98 -11.82 19.63 10.90
C MET A 98 -12.31 18.52 9.97
N CYS A 99 -11.84 17.28 10.18
CA CYS A 99 -12.22 16.15 9.33
C CYS A 99 -13.72 15.84 9.42
N ARG A 100 -14.32 16.00 10.60
CA ARG A 100 -15.77 15.81 10.79
C ARG A 100 -16.59 16.89 10.09
N GLU A 101 -16.14 18.15 10.16
CA GLU A 101 -16.83 19.28 9.54
C GLU A 101 -16.92 19.15 8.01
N TYR A 102 -15.85 18.65 7.38
CA TYR A 102 -15.71 18.55 5.92
C TYR A 102 -15.87 17.13 5.38
N ASP A 103 -16.25 16.16 6.21
CA ASP A 103 -16.42 14.73 5.85
C ASP A 103 -15.16 14.13 5.20
N VAL A 104 -13.98 14.42 5.76
CA VAL A 104 -12.69 13.93 5.28
C VAL A 104 -12.26 12.71 6.08
N THR A 105 -11.91 11.63 5.39
CA THR A 105 -11.36 10.40 5.99
C THR A 105 -9.91 10.59 6.42
N LEU A 106 -9.54 10.05 7.59
CA LEU A 106 -8.14 9.98 8.02
C LEU A 106 -7.51 8.66 7.59
N SER A 107 -6.37 8.74 6.90
CA SER A 107 -5.42 7.64 6.73
C SER A 107 -4.30 7.84 7.74
N LEU A 108 -4.28 7.02 8.80
CA LEU A 108 -3.26 7.12 9.83
C LEU A 108 -1.98 6.46 9.34
N GLY A 109 -0.99 7.29 8.99
CA GLY A 109 0.23 6.88 8.32
C GLY A 109 1.17 6.09 9.22
N ASP A 110 1.79 5.05 8.67
CA ASP A 110 2.78 4.19 9.31
C ASP A 110 4.21 4.78 9.19
N GLY A 111 4.54 5.73 10.03
CA GLY A 111 5.84 6.39 10.03
C GLY A 111 7.01 5.46 10.31
N LEU A 112 6.78 4.37 11.03
CA LEU A 112 7.76 3.35 11.40
C LEU A 112 7.60 2.04 10.64
N ARG A 113 6.97 2.04 9.45
CA ARG A 113 6.93 0.84 8.61
C ARG A 113 8.34 0.30 8.36
N PRO A 114 8.54 -1.03 8.38
CA PRO A 114 9.85 -1.61 8.09
C PRO A 114 10.25 -1.36 6.63
N GLY A 115 11.52 -0.96 6.43
CA GLY A 115 12.14 -0.76 5.12
C GLY A 115 12.96 -1.96 4.65
N CYS A 116 13.15 -2.95 5.52
CA CYS A 116 13.73 -4.26 5.22
C CYS A 116 13.06 -5.32 6.10
N ILE A 117 13.21 -6.58 5.72
CA ILE A 117 12.56 -7.68 6.45
C ILE A 117 13.08 -7.86 7.88
N ASP A 118 14.30 -7.45 8.16
CA ASP A 118 14.90 -7.54 9.51
C ASP A 118 14.29 -6.54 10.50
N ASP A 119 13.72 -5.42 10.00
CA ASP A 119 13.06 -4.41 10.80
C ASP A 119 11.57 -4.72 11.05
N ALA A 120 11.03 -5.81 10.46
CA ALA A 120 9.62 -6.15 10.57
C ALA A 120 9.23 -6.58 11.99
N MET A 121 8.10 -6.05 12.49
CA MET A 121 7.57 -6.33 13.84
C MET A 121 8.51 -5.96 14.98
N ASP A 122 9.39 -5.00 14.75
CA ASP A 122 10.25 -4.50 15.81
C ASP A 122 9.44 -3.71 16.88
N PRO A 123 10.01 -3.47 18.06
CA PRO A 123 9.32 -2.75 19.13
C PRO A 123 8.79 -1.38 18.72
N ALA A 124 9.51 -0.64 17.84
CA ALA A 124 9.10 0.68 17.40
C ALA A 124 7.88 0.64 16.48
N GLN A 125 7.82 -0.32 15.55
CA GLN A 125 6.64 -0.55 14.71
C GLN A 125 5.43 -0.94 15.54
N VAL A 126 5.60 -1.84 16.51
CA VAL A 126 4.50 -2.29 17.38
C VAL A 126 4.00 -1.15 18.30
N GLU A 127 4.89 -0.33 18.84
CA GLU A 127 4.51 0.83 19.66
C GLU A 127 3.75 1.88 18.83
N GLU A 128 4.18 2.12 17.58
CA GLU A 128 3.41 2.98 16.67
C GLU A 128 2.03 2.40 16.38
N LEU A 129 1.90 1.09 16.08
CA LEU A 129 0.62 0.45 15.83
C LEU A 129 -0.33 0.58 17.04
N ASN A 130 0.17 0.42 18.27
CA ASN A 130 -0.61 0.64 19.48
C ASN A 130 -1.13 2.10 19.58
N THR A 131 -0.29 3.06 19.23
CA THR A 131 -0.66 4.47 19.17
C THR A 131 -1.72 4.72 18.10
N LEU A 132 -1.54 4.18 16.89
CA LEU A 132 -2.52 4.29 15.81
C LEU A 132 -3.86 3.64 16.17
N ALA A 133 -3.85 2.50 16.87
CA ALA A 133 -5.06 1.84 17.34
C ALA A 133 -5.85 2.70 18.35
N MET A 134 -5.13 3.39 19.25
CA MET A 134 -5.76 4.33 20.18
C MET A 134 -6.38 5.52 19.43
N LEU A 135 -5.68 6.08 18.46
CA LEU A 135 -6.15 7.20 17.66
C LEU A 135 -7.32 6.82 16.75
N ALA A 136 -7.29 5.61 16.16
CA ALA A 136 -8.40 5.08 15.37
C ALA A 136 -9.70 4.99 16.19
N ARG A 137 -9.62 4.57 17.47
CA ARG A 137 -10.78 4.56 18.37
C ARG A 137 -11.33 5.96 18.57
N ARG A 138 -10.45 6.97 18.77
CA ARG A 138 -10.87 8.37 18.89
C ARG A 138 -11.58 8.88 17.62
N CYS A 139 -11.10 8.48 16.43
CA CYS A 139 -11.78 8.79 15.17
C CYS A 139 -13.21 8.24 15.17
N LEU A 140 -13.36 6.94 15.45
CA LEU A 140 -14.67 6.27 15.48
C LEU A 140 -15.61 6.89 16.52
N ASP A 141 -15.11 7.18 17.72
CA ASP A 141 -15.89 7.79 18.80
C ASP A 141 -16.37 9.21 18.44
N LYS A 142 -15.64 9.93 17.58
CA LYS A 142 -15.98 11.27 17.06
C LYS A 142 -16.76 11.23 15.74
N GLY A 143 -17.00 10.04 15.17
CA GLY A 143 -17.71 9.88 13.89
C GLY A 143 -16.87 10.30 12.67
N VAL A 144 -15.54 10.23 12.77
CA VAL A 144 -14.61 10.45 11.67
C VAL A 144 -14.21 9.11 11.05
N GLN A 145 -14.33 8.99 9.73
CA GLN A 145 -13.88 7.80 9.01
C GLN A 145 -12.37 7.67 9.11
N VAL A 146 -11.88 6.46 9.28
CA VAL A 146 -10.45 6.19 9.47
C VAL A 146 -10.03 4.91 8.79
N MET A 147 -8.85 4.92 8.16
CA MET A 147 -8.09 3.74 7.75
C MET A 147 -6.67 3.83 8.34
N ILE A 148 -6.01 2.69 8.45
CA ILE A 148 -4.66 2.58 9.00
C ILE A 148 -3.72 2.21 7.85
N GLU A 149 -2.57 2.87 7.76
CA GLU A 149 -1.49 2.43 6.88
C GLU A 149 -0.66 1.35 7.57
N GLY A 150 -0.06 0.48 6.80
CA GLY A 150 0.62 -0.69 7.32
C GLY A 150 1.86 -1.09 6.55
N PRO A 151 2.48 -2.21 6.93
CA PRO A 151 3.88 -2.46 6.73
C PRO A 151 4.31 -2.51 5.27
N GLY A 152 5.60 -2.17 5.06
CA GLY A 152 6.29 -2.29 3.79
C GLY A 152 6.95 -3.66 3.65
N HIS A 153 8.17 -3.83 4.17
CA HIS A 153 8.93 -5.08 4.06
C HIS A 153 8.60 -6.04 5.19
N VAL A 154 8.06 -7.21 4.86
CA VAL A 154 7.67 -8.22 5.87
C VAL A 154 7.98 -9.62 5.34
N PRO A 155 8.74 -10.46 6.07
CA PRO A 155 8.96 -11.83 5.66
C PRO A 155 7.64 -12.59 5.62
N ILE A 156 7.48 -13.48 4.64
CA ILE A 156 6.22 -14.10 4.25
C ILE A 156 5.45 -14.74 5.42
N HIS A 157 6.18 -15.35 6.35
CA HIS A 157 5.60 -16.06 7.50
C HIS A 157 5.02 -15.14 8.59
N GLN A 158 5.33 -13.83 8.55
CA GLN A 158 4.84 -12.86 9.53
C GLN A 158 3.62 -12.06 9.03
N ILE A 159 3.32 -12.08 7.73
CA ILE A 159 2.30 -11.21 7.13
C ILE A 159 0.92 -11.46 7.75
N ASP A 160 0.47 -12.72 7.80
CA ASP A 160 -0.84 -13.07 8.35
C ASP A 160 -1.00 -12.58 9.80
N ALA A 161 0.01 -12.78 10.63
CA ALA A 161 -0.01 -12.36 12.03
C ALA A 161 -0.09 -10.82 12.17
N GLN A 162 0.67 -10.07 11.35
CA GLN A 162 0.64 -8.61 11.39
C GLN A 162 -0.72 -8.05 10.95
N ILE A 163 -1.32 -8.60 9.89
CA ILE A 163 -2.65 -8.16 9.43
C ILE A 163 -3.70 -8.42 10.51
N LYS A 164 -3.72 -9.61 11.09
CA LYS A 164 -4.67 -9.98 12.16
C LYS A 164 -4.49 -9.11 13.40
N LEU A 165 -3.25 -8.85 13.80
CA LEU A 165 -2.95 -7.98 14.94
C LEU A 165 -3.52 -6.56 14.74
N GLN A 166 -3.32 -5.97 13.56
CA GLN A 166 -3.88 -4.65 13.25
C GLN A 166 -5.41 -4.69 13.31
N LYS A 167 -6.04 -5.68 12.68
CA LYS A 167 -7.50 -5.82 12.67
C LYS A 167 -8.08 -5.90 14.07
N GLU A 168 -7.44 -6.65 14.96
CA GLU A 168 -7.85 -6.80 16.35
C GLU A 168 -7.67 -5.48 17.13
N LEU A 169 -6.48 -4.89 17.09
CA LEU A 169 -6.16 -3.66 17.82
C LEU A 169 -7.00 -2.47 17.36
N CYS A 170 -7.21 -2.35 16.04
CA CYS A 170 -7.92 -1.24 15.42
C CYS A 170 -9.43 -1.51 15.18
N ARG A 171 -10.01 -2.54 15.82
CA ARG A 171 -11.44 -2.87 15.74
C ARG A 171 -11.95 -3.07 14.31
N GLY A 172 -11.15 -3.69 13.47
CA GLY A 172 -11.51 -3.96 12.07
C GLY A 172 -11.41 -2.76 11.13
N ALA A 173 -10.86 -1.63 11.57
CA ALA A 173 -10.63 -0.49 10.69
C ALA A 173 -9.91 -0.91 9.39
N PRO A 174 -10.26 -0.32 8.23
CA PRO A 174 -9.60 -0.64 6.97
C PRO A 174 -8.09 -0.53 7.07
N PHE A 175 -7.37 -1.49 6.47
CA PHE A 175 -5.92 -1.58 6.50
C PHE A 175 -5.34 -1.44 5.10
N TYR A 176 -4.51 -0.42 4.91
CA TYR A 176 -3.83 -0.09 3.68
C TYR A 176 -2.34 -0.43 3.79
N VAL A 177 -1.87 -1.43 3.04
CA VAL A 177 -0.51 -1.96 3.18
C VAL A 177 0.36 -1.64 1.96
N LEU A 178 1.66 -1.41 2.18
CA LEU A 178 2.65 -1.19 1.13
C LEU A 178 3.26 -2.52 0.70
N GLY A 179 2.60 -3.21 -0.17
CA GLY A 179 2.96 -4.56 -0.59
C GLY A 179 2.19 -5.62 0.21
N PRO A 180 2.78 -6.28 1.23
CA PRO A 180 4.17 -6.23 1.70
C PRO A 180 5.21 -6.84 0.76
N LEU A 181 6.44 -6.28 0.79
CA LEU A 181 7.58 -6.83 0.07
C LEU A 181 8.20 -7.97 0.89
N VAL A 182 8.25 -9.17 0.32
CA VAL A 182 8.59 -10.40 1.08
C VAL A 182 10.09 -10.72 1.13
N THR A 183 10.90 -9.96 0.41
CA THR A 183 12.38 -10.09 0.37
C THR A 183 12.99 -8.78 -0.12
N ASP A 184 14.24 -8.51 0.30
CA ASP A 184 14.96 -7.27 -0.01
C ASP A 184 15.96 -7.42 -1.17
N VAL A 185 16.17 -8.64 -1.66
CA VAL A 185 17.23 -8.94 -2.65
C VAL A 185 16.79 -8.82 -4.10
N ALA A 186 15.64 -8.23 -4.35
CA ALA A 186 15.05 -8.18 -5.69
C ALA A 186 14.80 -6.76 -6.25
N PRO A 187 15.75 -5.79 -6.15
CA PRO A 187 15.57 -4.49 -6.78
C PRO A 187 15.32 -4.63 -8.29
N GLY A 188 14.34 -3.91 -8.82
CA GLY A 188 13.86 -4.03 -10.19
C GLY A 188 12.70 -5.02 -10.37
N TYR A 189 12.43 -5.84 -9.35
CA TYR A 189 11.32 -6.81 -9.28
C TYR A 189 10.44 -6.61 -8.06
N ASP A 190 10.50 -5.45 -7.42
CA ASP A 190 9.76 -5.14 -6.20
C ASP A 190 8.24 -5.26 -6.38
N HIS A 191 7.72 -5.03 -7.58
CA HIS A 191 6.32 -5.28 -7.93
C HIS A 191 5.94 -6.77 -7.81
N ILE A 192 6.88 -7.70 -8.02
CA ILE A 192 6.66 -9.15 -7.85
C ILE A 192 6.69 -9.51 -6.36
N THR A 193 7.69 -9.03 -5.61
CA THR A 193 7.78 -9.29 -4.16
C THR A 193 6.58 -8.73 -3.42
N SER A 194 6.13 -7.53 -3.81
CA SER A 194 4.91 -6.90 -3.34
C SER A 194 3.64 -7.69 -3.72
N ALA A 195 3.58 -8.25 -4.93
CA ALA A 195 2.43 -9.04 -5.36
C ALA A 195 2.28 -10.31 -4.53
N ILE A 196 3.38 -10.97 -4.18
CA ILE A 196 3.39 -12.17 -3.33
C ILE A 196 2.83 -11.81 -1.95
N GLY A 197 3.42 -10.81 -1.30
CA GLY A 197 2.98 -10.40 0.03
C GLY A 197 1.59 -9.79 0.05
N GLY A 198 1.23 -9.03 -0.99
CA GLY A 198 -0.09 -8.42 -1.14
C GLY A 198 -1.22 -9.44 -1.26
N ALA A 199 -0.99 -10.56 -1.97
CA ALA A 199 -1.97 -11.63 -2.04
C ALA A 199 -2.21 -12.27 -0.66
N ILE A 200 -1.15 -12.50 0.11
CA ILE A 200 -1.25 -13.06 1.47
C ILE A 200 -1.91 -12.05 2.41
N ALA A 201 -1.48 -10.79 2.38
CA ALA A 201 -2.06 -9.74 3.22
C ALA A 201 -3.54 -9.52 2.93
N GLY A 202 -3.93 -9.48 1.65
CA GLY A 202 -5.33 -9.36 1.24
C GLY A 202 -6.18 -10.54 1.70
N ALA A 203 -5.67 -11.77 1.55
CA ALA A 203 -6.34 -12.98 2.04
C ALA A 203 -6.48 -12.99 3.58
N ALA A 204 -5.50 -12.42 4.30
CA ALA A 204 -5.50 -12.32 5.76
C ALA A 204 -6.39 -11.19 6.29
N GLY A 205 -6.84 -10.23 5.44
CA GLY A 205 -7.78 -9.18 5.83
C GLY A 205 -7.36 -7.74 5.51
N ALA A 206 -6.25 -7.50 4.82
CA ALA A 206 -5.95 -6.16 4.31
C ALA A 206 -7.01 -5.73 3.28
N ASP A 207 -7.37 -4.44 3.29
CA ASP A 207 -8.45 -3.88 2.47
C ASP A 207 -7.94 -3.14 1.24
N PHE A 208 -6.75 -2.52 1.37
CA PHE A 208 -6.11 -1.77 0.29
C PHE A 208 -4.67 -2.22 0.09
N LEU A 209 -4.27 -2.40 -1.16
CA LEU A 209 -2.90 -2.69 -1.55
C LEU A 209 -2.32 -1.47 -2.27
N CYS A 210 -1.27 -0.87 -1.70
CA CYS A 210 -0.47 0.10 -2.42
C CYS A 210 0.32 -0.63 -3.51
N TYR A 211 0.25 -0.16 -4.75
CA TYR A 211 1.09 -0.72 -5.79
C TYR A 211 2.56 -0.36 -5.56
N VAL A 212 3.43 -1.29 -5.91
CA VAL A 212 4.88 -1.10 -5.93
C VAL A 212 5.35 -1.30 -7.38
N THR A 213 6.24 -0.43 -7.84
CA THR A 213 6.71 -0.47 -9.23
C THR A 213 8.04 -1.22 -9.36
N PRO A 214 8.42 -1.66 -10.59
CA PRO A 214 9.78 -2.16 -10.83
C PRO A 214 10.88 -1.17 -10.50
N ALA A 215 10.55 0.12 -10.47
CA ALA A 215 11.51 1.20 -10.20
C ALA A 215 11.75 1.47 -8.72
N GLU A 216 10.99 0.81 -7.82
CA GLU A 216 11.12 0.98 -6.37
C GLU A 216 12.56 0.79 -5.94
N HIS A 217 13.04 1.61 -5.00
CA HIS A 217 14.43 1.66 -4.52
C HIS A 217 15.52 2.03 -5.57
N LEU A 218 15.16 2.23 -6.86
CA LEU A 218 16.12 2.49 -7.94
C LEU A 218 16.00 3.87 -8.56
N ARG A 219 14.79 4.33 -8.87
CA ARG A 219 14.53 5.62 -9.54
C ARG A 219 13.07 6.04 -9.44
N LEU A 220 12.78 7.28 -9.86
CA LEU A 220 11.39 7.72 -10.03
C LEU A 220 10.71 6.88 -11.13
N PRO A 221 9.53 6.29 -10.87
CA PRO A 221 8.83 5.49 -11.86
C PRO A 221 8.31 6.35 -13.03
N ASN A 222 8.34 5.79 -14.23
CA ASN A 222 7.62 6.30 -15.38
C ASN A 222 6.21 5.69 -15.47
N ALA A 223 5.42 6.13 -16.47
CA ALA A 223 4.04 5.64 -16.61
C ALA A 223 3.94 4.11 -16.84
N GLU A 224 4.91 3.51 -17.54
CA GLU A 224 4.94 2.06 -17.77
C GLU A 224 5.28 1.30 -16.48
N ASP A 225 6.21 1.79 -15.67
CA ASP A 225 6.49 1.21 -14.35
C ASP A 225 5.23 1.21 -13.47
N VAL A 226 4.48 2.32 -13.47
CA VAL A 226 3.21 2.44 -12.74
C VAL A 226 2.18 1.44 -13.26
N ARG A 227 2.04 1.31 -14.59
CA ARG A 227 1.12 0.33 -15.20
C ARG A 227 1.45 -1.10 -14.76
N ILE A 228 2.73 -1.46 -14.75
CA ILE A 228 3.21 -2.78 -14.30
C ILE A 228 2.89 -3.00 -12.82
N GLY A 229 3.21 -2.02 -11.96
CA GLY A 229 2.95 -2.10 -10.52
C GLY A 229 1.46 -2.23 -10.18
N VAL A 230 0.61 -1.43 -10.83
CA VAL A 230 -0.85 -1.50 -10.66
C VAL A 230 -1.38 -2.85 -11.13
N THR A 231 -0.89 -3.37 -12.25
CA THR A 231 -1.30 -4.70 -12.75
C THR A 231 -0.91 -5.80 -11.76
N ALA A 232 0.31 -5.76 -11.22
CA ALA A 232 0.77 -6.71 -10.21
C ALA A 232 -0.11 -6.68 -8.95
N SER A 233 -0.45 -5.48 -8.46
CA SER A 233 -1.34 -5.33 -7.29
C SER A 233 -2.77 -5.80 -7.57
N ARG A 234 -3.29 -5.58 -8.79
CA ARG A 234 -4.61 -6.11 -9.20
C ARG A 234 -4.62 -7.64 -9.23
N ILE A 235 -3.53 -8.29 -9.68
CA ILE A 235 -3.40 -9.75 -9.65
C ILE A 235 -3.43 -10.25 -8.21
N SER A 236 -2.70 -9.58 -7.30
CA SER A 236 -2.68 -9.91 -5.88
C SER A 236 -4.05 -9.78 -5.22
N ALA A 237 -4.73 -8.66 -5.47
CA ALA A 237 -6.07 -8.41 -4.95
C ALA A 237 -7.07 -9.46 -5.44
N HIS A 238 -7.05 -9.80 -6.73
CA HIS A 238 -7.92 -10.83 -7.30
C HIS A 238 -7.66 -12.21 -6.67
N ALA A 239 -6.39 -12.60 -6.49
CA ALA A 239 -6.03 -13.83 -5.80
C ALA A 239 -6.54 -13.86 -4.35
N ALA A 240 -6.44 -12.74 -3.64
CA ALA A 240 -6.96 -12.59 -2.29
C ALA A 240 -8.51 -12.67 -2.26
N ASP A 241 -9.20 -12.07 -3.23
CA ASP A 241 -10.66 -12.12 -3.33
C ASP A 241 -11.17 -13.55 -3.55
N ILE A 242 -10.47 -14.34 -4.37
CA ILE A 242 -10.75 -15.78 -4.53
C ILE A 242 -10.58 -16.51 -3.18
N ALA A 243 -9.47 -16.26 -2.48
CA ALA A 243 -9.18 -16.89 -1.19
C ALA A 243 -10.21 -16.54 -0.11
N LYS A 244 -10.70 -15.29 -0.11
CA LYS A 244 -11.78 -14.82 0.79
C LYS A 244 -13.16 -15.30 0.39
N GLY A 245 -13.33 -15.92 -0.78
CA GLY A 245 -14.63 -16.35 -1.30
C GLY A 245 -15.55 -15.19 -1.70
N ILE A 246 -14.99 -14.07 -2.17
CA ILE A 246 -15.79 -12.92 -2.62
C ILE A 246 -16.68 -13.37 -3.81
N PRO A 247 -18.00 -13.10 -3.76
CA PRO A 247 -18.91 -13.48 -4.82
C PRO A 247 -18.48 -12.95 -6.20
N GLY A 248 -18.45 -13.84 -7.20
CA GLY A 248 -18.07 -13.50 -8.56
C GLY A 248 -16.55 -13.53 -8.85
N ALA A 249 -15.68 -13.50 -7.85
CA ALA A 249 -14.22 -13.53 -8.08
C ALA A 249 -13.82 -14.78 -8.89
N ARG A 250 -14.23 -15.96 -8.43
CA ARG A 250 -13.93 -17.23 -9.08
C ARG A 250 -14.61 -17.40 -10.44
N ASP A 251 -15.73 -16.72 -10.66
CA ASP A 251 -16.48 -16.82 -11.92
C ASP A 251 -15.68 -16.22 -13.08
N TRP A 252 -14.89 -15.18 -12.82
CA TRP A 252 -14.00 -14.60 -13.81
C TRP A 252 -12.92 -15.60 -14.27
N ASP A 253 -12.27 -16.31 -13.34
CA ASP A 253 -11.30 -17.37 -13.67
C ASP A 253 -11.95 -18.54 -14.42
N THR A 254 -13.16 -18.91 -14.03
CA THR A 254 -13.92 -19.94 -14.73
C THR A 254 -14.23 -19.51 -16.17
N ALA A 255 -14.62 -18.26 -16.38
CA ALA A 255 -14.96 -17.74 -17.71
C ALA A 255 -13.74 -17.72 -18.64
N ILE A 256 -12.59 -17.23 -18.17
CA ILE A 256 -11.36 -17.24 -18.99
C ILE A 256 -10.85 -18.66 -19.24
N SER A 257 -11.00 -19.56 -18.27
CA SER A 257 -10.63 -20.97 -18.43
C SER A 257 -11.49 -21.69 -19.48
N ARG A 258 -12.80 -21.41 -19.52
CA ARG A 258 -13.70 -21.90 -20.57
C ARG A 258 -13.34 -21.37 -21.97
N ALA A 259 -13.03 -20.05 -22.05
CA ALA A 259 -12.56 -19.45 -23.30
C ALA A 259 -11.26 -20.12 -23.78
N ARG A 260 -10.33 -20.42 -22.86
CA ARG A 260 -9.09 -21.14 -23.14
C ARG A 260 -9.35 -22.58 -23.62
N PHE A 261 -10.23 -23.30 -22.96
CA PHE A 261 -10.62 -24.66 -23.39
C PHE A 261 -11.20 -24.68 -24.80
N ASN A 262 -12.06 -23.71 -25.11
CA ASN A 262 -12.69 -23.56 -26.43
C ASN A 262 -11.76 -22.92 -27.47
N LYS A 263 -10.51 -22.58 -27.11
CA LYS A 263 -9.55 -21.91 -28.00
C LYS A 263 -10.03 -20.54 -28.51
N ASP A 264 -10.97 -19.93 -27.80
CA ASP A 264 -11.49 -18.60 -28.10
C ASP A 264 -10.49 -17.53 -27.59
N TRP A 265 -9.52 -17.20 -28.44
CA TRP A 265 -8.46 -16.26 -28.13
C TRP A 265 -8.96 -14.84 -27.91
N GLN A 266 -9.94 -14.41 -28.65
CA GLN A 266 -10.53 -13.10 -28.51
C GLN A 266 -11.14 -12.94 -27.10
N LYS A 267 -11.89 -13.93 -26.67
CA LYS A 267 -12.52 -13.96 -25.35
C LYS A 267 -11.49 -14.07 -24.22
N GLN A 268 -10.42 -14.87 -24.39
CA GLN A 268 -9.34 -14.97 -23.43
C GLN A 268 -8.65 -13.61 -23.21
N ILE A 269 -8.32 -12.91 -24.31
CA ILE A 269 -7.69 -11.59 -24.26
C ILE A 269 -8.62 -10.59 -23.59
N GLN A 270 -9.88 -10.53 -23.96
CA GLN A 270 -10.88 -9.63 -23.35
C GLN A 270 -11.05 -9.86 -21.85
N LEU A 271 -10.99 -11.10 -21.40
CA LEU A 271 -11.14 -11.48 -19.99
C LEU A 271 -9.84 -11.39 -19.20
N SER A 272 -8.69 -11.15 -19.83
CA SER A 272 -7.43 -11.04 -19.10
C SER A 272 -7.37 -9.75 -18.25
N ILE A 273 -6.58 -9.76 -17.20
CA ILE A 273 -6.42 -8.60 -16.30
C ILE A 273 -5.69 -7.43 -16.99
N ASP A 274 -4.89 -7.73 -18.03
CA ASP A 274 -4.21 -6.77 -18.91
C ASP A 274 -4.39 -7.22 -20.37
N PRO A 275 -5.53 -6.88 -21.00
CA PRO A 275 -5.85 -7.29 -22.36
C PRO A 275 -4.82 -6.79 -23.40
N GLY A 276 -4.34 -5.56 -23.24
CA GLY A 276 -3.38 -4.96 -24.17
C GLY A 276 -2.04 -5.71 -24.19
N ARG A 277 -1.55 -6.12 -23.01
CA ARG A 277 -0.34 -6.94 -22.91
C ARG A 277 -0.56 -8.36 -23.50
N ALA A 278 -1.68 -8.97 -23.18
CA ALA A 278 -2.01 -10.31 -23.66
C ALA A 278 -2.09 -10.35 -25.20
N ASP A 279 -2.76 -9.37 -25.82
CA ASP A 279 -2.87 -9.23 -27.25
C ASP A 279 -1.53 -8.99 -27.93
N ASN A 280 -0.75 -8.05 -27.40
CA ASN A 280 0.59 -7.74 -27.91
C ASN A 280 1.50 -8.99 -27.88
N MET A 281 1.55 -9.71 -26.73
CA MET A 281 2.39 -10.90 -26.63
C MET A 281 1.95 -12.01 -27.60
N ARG A 282 0.65 -12.20 -27.81
CA ARG A 282 0.16 -13.20 -28.76
C ARG A 282 0.48 -12.82 -30.21
N SER A 283 0.36 -11.54 -30.55
CA SER A 283 0.60 -11.05 -31.92
C SER A 283 2.07 -11.09 -32.37
N GLN A 284 3.02 -11.15 -31.43
CA GLN A 284 4.46 -11.21 -31.74
C GLN A 284 4.88 -12.49 -32.45
N VAL A 285 4.18 -13.60 -32.20
CA VAL A 285 4.48 -14.90 -32.85
C VAL A 285 3.17 -15.51 -33.26
N GLN A 286 2.96 -15.63 -34.59
CA GLN A 286 1.82 -16.34 -35.15
C GLN A 286 2.15 -17.83 -35.27
N PRO A 287 1.38 -18.73 -34.61
CA PRO A 287 1.53 -20.17 -34.81
C PRO A 287 1.02 -20.58 -36.19
N GLU A 288 1.54 -21.67 -36.74
CA GLU A 288 1.04 -22.28 -38.01
C GLU A 288 -0.44 -22.64 -37.90
N ASP A 289 -0.87 -23.09 -36.74
CA ASP A 289 -2.27 -23.37 -36.40
C ASP A 289 -2.81 -22.27 -35.49
N ALA A 290 -3.73 -21.45 -35.99
CA ALA A 290 -4.31 -20.31 -35.28
C ALA A 290 -5.11 -20.71 -34.00
N GLU A 291 -5.55 -21.96 -33.90
CA GLU A 291 -6.29 -22.48 -32.75
C GLU A 291 -5.42 -22.66 -31.50
N VAL A 292 -4.10 -22.85 -31.66
CA VAL A 292 -3.18 -23.10 -30.57
C VAL A 292 -2.21 -21.90 -30.33
N CYS A 293 -1.49 -21.91 -29.25
CA CYS A 293 -0.37 -20.98 -29.06
C CYS A 293 0.92 -21.60 -29.61
N SER A 294 1.91 -20.75 -29.91
CA SER A 294 3.23 -21.17 -30.38
C SER A 294 4.04 -21.99 -29.35
N MET A 295 3.65 -21.96 -28.07
CA MET A 295 4.34 -22.72 -27.01
C MET A 295 4.27 -24.23 -27.24
N CYS A 296 3.08 -24.77 -27.52
CA CYS A 296 2.85 -26.20 -27.69
C CYS A 296 2.66 -26.59 -29.17
N GLY A 297 2.16 -25.67 -30.02
CA GLY A 297 1.87 -25.94 -31.43
C GLY A 297 0.95 -27.14 -31.58
N SER A 298 1.31 -28.05 -32.49
CA SER A 298 0.58 -29.31 -32.78
C SER A 298 0.48 -30.27 -31.57
N TYR A 299 1.35 -30.10 -30.56
CA TYR A 299 1.35 -30.90 -29.32
C TYR A 299 0.50 -30.28 -28.19
N CYS A 300 -0.39 -29.36 -28.49
CA CYS A 300 -1.27 -28.78 -27.50
C CYS A 300 -2.14 -29.85 -26.83
N ALA A 301 -1.99 -30.00 -25.50
CA ALA A 301 -2.72 -31.01 -24.74
C ALA A 301 -4.24 -30.90 -24.90
N LEU A 302 -4.78 -29.67 -24.90
CA LEU A 302 -6.22 -29.44 -25.13
C LEU A 302 -6.71 -29.84 -26.52
N LYS A 303 -5.80 -29.93 -27.52
CA LYS A 303 -6.12 -30.37 -28.85
C LYS A 303 -5.98 -31.88 -28.97
N MET A 304 -4.96 -32.45 -28.32
CA MET A 304 -4.72 -33.91 -28.37
C MET A 304 -5.81 -34.68 -27.64
N ASP A 305 -6.28 -34.20 -26.48
CA ASP A 305 -7.36 -34.82 -25.71
C ASP A 305 -8.69 -34.94 -26.53
N GLN A 306 -8.91 -34.04 -27.47
CA GLN A 306 -10.08 -34.04 -28.33
C GLN A 306 -9.96 -34.99 -29.55
N GLN A 307 -8.81 -35.64 -29.75
CA GLN A 307 -8.54 -36.55 -30.87
C GLN A 307 -8.68 -38.02 -30.49
N PHE A 308 -8.83 -38.34 -29.22
CA PHE A 308 -9.09 -39.66 -28.68
C PHE A 308 -10.53 -39.78 -28.17
#